data_c43dc3399ff7de361cd554826971dbbc
#
_entry.id   c43dc3399ff7de361cd554826971dbbc
#
_cell.length_a   1.000
_cell.length_b   1.000
_cell.length_c   1.000
_cell.angle_alpha   90.00
_cell.angle_beta   90.00
_cell.angle_gamma   90.00
#
_symmetry.space_group_name_H-M   'P 1'
#
loop_
_entity.id
_entity.type
_entity.pdbx_description
1 polymer ?
#
loop_
_entity_poly.entity_id
_entity_poly.type
_entity_poly.pdbx_seq_one_letter_code
_entity_poly.pdbx_strand_id
1 'polypeptide(L)'
;FLRSRSHQINIINNKEQREIYLEVLKSVQLYKRSYVHDFPWTFFRDEIARVIKGNGLVKEEDYLAIPRYGRKTALKRKARSATWAVYESYQQKLKEGNFIDWQDLSLLAYKELFKSSLNEPYKYVIIDESQDLTSIQVRIAQRIMKGSQSSDSSIFMVGDYAQTLYSRGFSWKQAGIQIRGRSFSLKRNFRNTRQVAETAAALNANNQNLKLSGEFVDPLFTNRQGPWPILLNCEDTESEMKAVAEQILDLVSDNQFRLSDFAILSPTVQLCNAVKNRLDQLKIPAVLKDDDQFDILEETIKVLTIHSAKGLEFPVVFILGLHNG
;
A
#
# COMPACT_ATOMS: atom_id res chain seq x y z
N PHE A 1 9.26 20.90 -6.91
CA PHE A 1 8.72 21.22 -8.26
C PHE A 1 7.41 21.99 -8.18
N LEU A 2 6.31 21.43 -7.60
CA LEU A 2 5.02 22.12 -7.50
C LEU A 2 5.10 23.39 -6.63
N ARG A 3 5.79 23.35 -5.50
CA ARG A 3 6.01 24.53 -4.65
C ARG A 3 6.77 25.63 -5.38
N SER A 4 7.78 25.28 -6.17
CA SER A 4 8.53 26.25 -7.01
C SER A 4 7.67 26.88 -8.12
N ARG A 5 6.47 26.34 -8.38
CA ARG A 5 5.48 26.87 -9.33
C ARG A 5 4.36 27.67 -8.67
N SER A 6 4.54 28.10 -7.42
CA SER A 6 3.58 28.91 -6.65
C SER A 6 2.22 28.24 -6.43
N HIS A 7 2.17 26.89 -6.39
CA HIS A 7 0.95 26.18 -6.03
C HIS A 7 0.74 26.19 -4.52
N GLN A 8 -0.39 26.73 -4.07
CA GLN A 8 -0.85 26.56 -2.70
C GLN A 8 -1.42 25.12 -2.58
N ILE A 9 -0.73 24.27 -1.82
CA ILE A 9 -1.06 22.85 -1.68
C ILE A 9 -1.58 22.63 -0.25
N ASN A 10 -2.86 22.27 -0.15
CA ASN A 10 -3.51 21.87 1.10
C ASN A 10 -3.98 20.42 0.96
N ILE A 11 -3.19 19.47 1.51
CA ILE A 11 -3.48 18.04 1.41
C ILE A 11 -4.44 17.65 2.51
N ILE A 12 -5.57 17.05 2.12
CA ILE A 12 -6.57 16.56 3.06
C ILE A 12 -6.01 15.42 3.92
N ASN A 13 -6.30 15.43 5.22
CA ASN A 13 -5.95 14.32 6.10
C ASN A 13 -6.96 13.17 6.01
N ASN A 14 -6.59 12.00 6.56
CA ASN A 14 -7.41 10.79 6.48
C ASN A 14 -8.77 10.91 7.15
N LYS A 15 -8.88 11.67 8.24
CA LYS A 15 -10.14 11.87 8.98
C LYS A 15 -11.11 12.72 8.17
N GLU A 16 -10.67 13.87 7.69
CA GLU A 16 -11.44 14.77 6.85
C GLU A 16 -11.85 14.08 5.54
N GLN A 17 -10.93 13.34 4.91
CA GLN A 17 -11.24 12.57 3.71
C GLN A 17 -12.36 11.56 3.94
N ARG A 18 -12.33 10.82 5.06
CA ARG A 18 -13.38 9.89 5.44
C ARG A 18 -14.72 10.60 5.61
N GLU A 19 -14.74 11.73 6.30
CA GLU A 19 -15.96 12.51 6.53
C GLU A 19 -16.59 12.96 5.21
N ILE A 20 -15.80 13.48 4.28
CA ILE A 20 -16.26 13.86 2.93
C ILE A 20 -16.83 12.65 2.20
N TYR A 21 -16.15 11.49 2.20
CA TYR A 21 -16.70 10.29 1.55
C TYR A 21 -18.04 9.87 2.14
N LEU A 22 -18.19 9.90 3.47
CA LEU A 22 -19.43 9.53 4.11
C LEU A 22 -20.59 10.51 3.77
N GLU A 23 -20.30 11.80 3.68
CA GLU A 23 -21.25 12.83 3.25
C GLU A 23 -21.67 12.63 1.78
N VAL A 24 -20.69 12.46 0.89
CA VAL A 24 -20.91 12.23 -0.54
C VAL A 24 -21.74 10.96 -0.77
N LEU A 25 -21.43 9.88 -0.08
CA LEU A 25 -22.19 8.63 -0.21
C LEU A 25 -23.65 8.80 0.22
N LYS A 26 -23.93 9.54 1.27
CA LYS A 26 -25.30 9.85 1.67
C LYS A 26 -26.05 10.62 0.58
N SER A 27 -25.44 11.62 -0.03
CA SER A 27 -26.05 12.44 -1.09
C SER A 27 -26.28 11.64 -2.37
N VAL A 28 -25.31 10.85 -2.82
CA VAL A 28 -25.43 10.02 -4.04
C VAL A 28 -26.42 8.88 -3.85
N GLN A 29 -26.55 8.33 -2.65
CA GLN A 29 -27.55 7.31 -2.33
C GLN A 29 -28.99 7.76 -2.57
N LEU A 30 -29.28 9.03 -2.40
CA LEU A 30 -30.63 9.58 -2.68
C LEU A 30 -31.02 9.47 -4.15
N TYR A 31 -30.05 9.49 -5.06
CA TYR A 31 -30.28 9.50 -6.51
C TYR A 31 -30.05 8.14 -7.20
N LYS A 32 -29.16 7.28 -6.66
CA LYS A 32 -28.73 6.01 -7.28
C LYS A 32 -28.73 4.84 -6.29
N ARG A 33 -29.79 4.73 -5.50
CA ARG A 33 -29.96 3.87 -4.32
C ARG A 33 -29.52 2.40 -4.46
N SER A 34 -29.57 1.78 -5.63
CA SER A 34 -29.36 0.33 -5.80
C SER A 34 -27.92 -0.10 -6.08
N TYR A 35 -26.98 0.81 -6.35
CA TYR A 35 -25.64 0.46 -6.84
C TYR A 35 -24.52 0.89 -5.91
N VAL A 36 -24.79 1.73 -4.91
CA VAL A 36 -23.80 2.33 -4.02
C VAL A 36 -23.85 1.76 -2.60
N HIS A 37 -24.97 1.11 -2.23
CA HIS A 37 -25.23 0.61 -0.88
C HIS A 37 -24.32 -0.54 -0.44
N ASP A 38 -23.86 -1.37 -1.37
CA ASP A 38 -23.18 -2.62 -1.04
C ASP A 38 -21.68 -2.46 -0.77
N PHE A 39 -21.15 -1.23 -0.95
CA PHE A 39 -19.72 -1.00 -0.83
C PHE A 39 -19.38 -0.02 0.28
N PRO A 40 -18.37 -0.32 1.13
CA PRO A 40 -17.89 0.61 2.14
C PRO A 40 -17.20 1.82 1.48
N TRP A 41 -17.10 2.95 2.20
CA TRP A 41 -16.43 4.16 1.70
C TRP A 41 -14.99 3.90 1.23
N THR A 42 -14.30 2.97 1.88
CA THR A 42 -12.95 2.56 1.51
C THR A 42 -12.87 1.96 0.11
N PHE A 43 -13.92 1.26 -0.33
CA PHE A 43 -13.99 0.76 -1.71
C PHE A 43 -13.96 1.91 -2.73
N PHE A 44 -14.74 2.97 -2.50
CA PHE A 44 -14.79 4.14 -3.39
C PHE A 44 -13.49 4.92 -3.34
N ARG A 45 -12.93 5.12 -2.15
CA ARG A 45 -11.60 5.71 -2.00
C ARG A 45 -10.57 5.00 -2.87
N ASP A 46 -10.48 3.69 -2.75
CA ASP A 46 -9.49 2.90 -3.46
C ASP A 46 -9.77 2.83 -4.97
N GLU A 47 -11.02 2.77 -5.38
CA GLU A 47 -11.41 2.78 -6.79
C GLU A 47 -11.10 4.14 -7.45
N ILE A 48 -11.43 5.24 -6.78
CA ILE A 48 -11.14 6.60 -7.25
C ILE A 48 -9.64 6.83 -7.29
N ALA A 49 -8.92 6.49 -6.22
CA ALA A 49 -7.49 6.72 -6.11
C ALA A 49 -6.69 5.90 -7.13
N ARG A 50 -6.99 4.61 -7.27
CA ARG A 50 -6.18 3.68 -8.06
C ARG A 50 -6.62 3.54 -9.50
N VAL A 51 -7.94 3.56 -9.77
CA VAL A 51 -8.46 3.35 -11.10
C VAL A 51 -8.74 4.67 -11.80
N ILE A 52 -9.51 5.58 -11.21
CA ILE A 52 -9.88 6.83 -11.87
C ILE A 52 -8.69 7.79 -11.91
N LYS A 53 -8.26 8.30 -10.76
CA LYS A 53 -7.14 9.26 -10.66
C LYS A 53 -5.81 8.62 -11.02
N GLY A 54 -5.58 7.39 -10.58
CA GLY A 54 -4.35 6.65 -10.83
C GLY A 54 -4.06 6.39 -12.31
N ASN A 55 -5.08 6.36 -13.17
CA ASN A 55 -4.92 6.33 -14.62
C ASN A 55 -5.08 7.70 -15.30
N GLY A 56 -5.43 8.75 -14.53
CA GLY A 56 -5.64 10.09 -15.07
C GLY A 56 -6.91 10.22 -15.90
N LEU A 57 -7.95 9.48 -15.55
CA LEU A 57 -9.22 9.51 -16.29
C LEU A 57 -9.96 10.82 -15.97
N VAL A 58 -10.43 11.48 -17.03
CA VAL A 58 -11.13 12.78 -16.96
C VAL A 58 -12.56 12.72 -17.47
N LYS A 59 -12.97 11.59 -18.07
CA LYS A 59 -14.32 11.36 -18.63
C LYS A 59 -14.89 10.05 -18.12
N GLU A 60 -16.20 10.02 -17.91
CA GLU A 60 -16.93 8.82 -17.49
C GLU A 60 -16.77 7.68 -18.50
N GLU A 61 -16.82 7.99 -19.81
CA GLU A 61 -16.72 7.01 -20.88
C GLU A 61 -15.40 6.23 -20.81
N ASP A 62 -14.29 6.92 -20.50
CA ASP A 62 -12.98 6.30 -20.34
C ASP A 62 -12.96 5.35 -19.14
N TYR A 63 -13.57 5.76 -18.03
CA TYR A 63 -13.71 4.91 -16.86
C TYR A 63 -14.62 3.69 -17.11
N LEU A 64 -15.71 3.87 -17.86
CA LEU A 64 -16.59 2.76 -18.22
C LEU A 64 -15.91 1.73 -19.12
N ALA A 65 -14.92 2.15 -19.93
CA ALA A 65 -14.21 1.32 -20.89
C ALA A 65 -12.94 0.66 -20.31
N ILE A 66 -12.28 1.28 -19.30
CA ILE A 66 -10.97 0.80 -18.85
C ILE A 66 -11.03 -0.58 -18.18
N PRO A 67 -10.10 -1.49 -18.47
CA PRO A 67 -9.94 -2.72 -17.70
C PRO A 67 -9.48 -2.40 -16.26
N ARG A 68 -10.11 -3.02 -15.28
CA ARG A 68 -9.80 -2.83 -13.86
C ARG A 68 -8.85 -3.92 -13.36
N TYR A 69 -7.59 -3.82 -13.74
CA TYR A 69 -6.57 -4.81 -13.36
C TYR A 69 -6.41 -4.93 -11.85
N GLY A 70 -6.34 -6.17 -11.35
CA GLY A 70 -6.11 -6.46 -9.93
C GLY A 70 -7.29 -6.19 -9.00
N ARG A 71 -8.40 -5.60 -9.48
CA ARG A 71 -9.60 -5.38 -8.66
C ARG A 71 -10.43 -6.65 -8.56
N LYS A 72 -10.61 -7.17 -7.33
CA LYS A 72 -11.35 -8.41 -7.06
C LYS A 72 -12.86 -8.29 -7.36
N THR A 73 -13.43 -7.11 -7.11
CA THR A 73 -14.86 -6.86 -7.26
C THR A 73 -15.19 -6.44 -8.69
N ALA A 74 -15.97 -7.26 -9.39
CA ALA A 74 -16.48 -6.89 -10.71
C ALA A 74 -17.53 -5.77 -10.57
N LEU A 75 -17.38 -4.70 -11.35
CA LEU A 75 -18.37 -3.63 -11.43
C LEU A 75 -19.05 -3.66 -12.79
N LYS A 76 -20.37 -3.85 -12.79
CA LYS A 76 -21.21 -3.69 -13.99
C LYS A 76 -21.28 -2.20 -14.38
N ARG A 77 -21.66 -1.91 -15.62
CA ARG A 77 -21.70 -0.54 -16.18
C ARG A 77 -22.44 0.46 -15.28
N LYS A 78 -23.62 0.09 -14.74
CA LYS A 78 -24.41 0.95 -13.86
C LYS A 78 -23.70 1.26 -12.54
N ALA A 79 -23.01 0.29 -11.95
CA ALA A 79 -22.21 0.48 -10.74
C ALA A 79 -20.98 1.37 -11.00
N ARG A 80 -20.35 1.25 -12.17
CA ARG A 80 -19.27 2.18 -12.58
C ARG A 80 -19.79 3.61 -12.73
N SER A 81 -20.92 3.80 -13.40
CA SER A 81 -21.52 5.14 -13.52
C SER A 81 -21.90 5.74 -12.14
N ALA A 82 -22.39 4.92 -11.20
CA ALA A 82 -22.61 5.37 -9.83
C ALA A 82 -21.31 5.74 -9.11
N THR A 83 -20.25 4.97 -9.30
CA THR A 83 -18.92 5.28 -8.75
C THR A 83 -18.34 6.56 -9.34
N TRP A 84 -18.58 6.84 -10.62
CA TRP A 84 -18.17 8.10 -11.25
C TRP A 84 -18.91 9.29 -10.62
N ALA A 85 -20.21 9.19 -10.36
CA ALA A 85 -20.94 10.24 -9.65
C ALA A 85 -20.42 10.49 -8.22
N VAL A 86 -19.97 9.43 -7.52
CA VAL A 86 -19.27 9.58 -6.23
C VAL A 86 -17.95 10.34 -6.42
N TYR A 87 -17.18 10.03 -7.46
CA TYR A 87 -15.95 10.73 -7.79
C TYR A 87 -16.16 12.21 -8.07
N GLU A 88 -17.15 12.58 -8.91
CA GLU A 88 -17.45 13.98 -9.22
C GLU A 88 -17.89 14.75 -7.96
N SER A 89 -18.75 14.17 -7.15
CA SER A 89 -19.21 14.78 -5.90
C SER A 89 -18.05 14.94 -4.89
N TYR A 90 -17.17 13.94 -4.80
CA TYR A 90 -15.97 13.99 -3.97
C TYR A 90 -15.02 15.11 -4.43
N GLN A 91 -14.76 15.22 -5.74
CA GLN A 91 -13.93 16.30 -6.30
C GLN A 91 -14.53 17.69 -6.04
N GLN A 92 -15.85 17.82 -6.14
CA GLN A 92 -16.52 19.07 -5.83
C GLN A 92 -16.33 19.47 -4.37
N LYS A 93 -16.48 18.52 -3.42
CA LYS A 93 -16.25 18.76 -1.99
C LYS A 93 -14.80 19.13 -1.67
N LEU A 94 -13.83 18.47 -2.30
CA LEU A 94 -12.41 18.83 -2.16
C LEU A 94 -12.19 20.28 -2.61
N LYS A 95 -12.77 20.66 -3.75
CA LYS A 95 -12.64 22.02 -4.29
C LYS A 95 -13.29 23.06 -3.38
N GLU A 96 -14.47 22.80 -2.84
CA GLU A 96 -15.17 23.68 -1.89
C GLU A 96 -14.34 23.91 -0.61
N GLY A 97 -13.69 22.86 -0.09
CA GLY A 97 -12.80 22.93 1.07
C GLY A 97 -11.39 23.42 0.78
N ASN A 98 -11.07 23.76 -0.48
CA ASN A 98 -9.70 24.09 -0.93
C ASN A 98 -8.69 22.99 -0.59
N PHE A 99 -9.08 21.75 -0.72
CA PHE A 99 -8.25 20.57 -0.50
C PHE A 99 -7.85 19.88 -1.81
N ILE A 100 -6.75 19.12 -1.74
CA ILE A 100 -6.39 18.10 -2.71
C ILE A 100 -6.05 16.81 -1.96
N ASP A 101 -6.24 15.65 -2.59
CA ASP A 101 -5.69 14.40 -2.07
C ASP A 101 -4.32 14.06 -2.72
N TRP A 102 -3.67 13.01 -2.23
CA TRP A 102 -2.36 12.58 -2.74
C TRP A 102 -2.37 12.23 -4.24
N GLN A 103 -3.48 11.74 -4.76
CA GLN A 103 -3.62 11.41 -6.18
C GLN A 103 -3.82 12.68 -7.02
N ASP A 104 -4.53 13.68 -6.50
CA ASP A 104 -4.63 14.99 -7.15
C ASP A 104 -3.26 15.66 -7.24
N LEU A 105 -2.41 15.50 -6.21
CA LEU A 105 -1.03 15.98 -6.24
C LEU A 105 -0.24 15.36 -7.41
N SER A 106 -0.39 14.04 -7.61
CA SER A 106 0.24 13.34 -8.75
C SER A 106 -0.29 13.83 -10.10
N LEU A 107 -1.61 14.03 -10.21
CA LEU A 107 -2.24 14.55 -11.43
C LEU A 107 -1.79 15.98 -11.73
N LEU A 108 -1.69 16.82 -10.70
CA LEU A 108 -1.21 18.21 -10.84
C LEU A 108 0.26 18.23 -11.31
N ALA A 109 1.12 17.41 -10.66
CA ALA A 109 2.52 17.28 -11.06
C ALA A 109 2.65 16.84 -12.52
N TYR A 110 1.85 15.86 -12.95
CA TYR A 110 1.84 15.38 -14.32
C TYR A 110 1.42 16.47 -15.32
N LYS A 111 0.34 17.22 -15.00
CA LYS A 111 -0.13 18.33 -15.82
C LYS A 111 0.91 19.44 -15.96
N GLU A 112 1.57 19.80 -14.87
CA GLU A 112 2.62 20.85 -14.89
C GLU A 112 3.84 20.42 -15.71
N LEU A 113 4.22 19.13 -15.65
CA LEU A 113 5.30 18.59 -16.49
C LEU A 113 4.95 18.56 -17.98
N PHE A 114 3.67 18.62 -18.34
CA PHE A 114 3.24 18.79 -19.74
C PHE A 114 3.38 20.22 -20.24
N LYS A 115 3.09 21.21 -19.38
CA LYS A 115 3.18 22.63 -19.72
C LYS A 115 4.62 23.10 -19.90
N SER A 116 5.53 22.51 -19.11
CA SER A 116 6.94 22.87 -19.15
C SER A 116 7.81 21.69 -18.74
N SER A 117 8.81 21.38 -19.56
CA SER A 117 9.83 20.39 -19.22
C SER A 117 10.66 20.85 -18.02
N LEU A 118 11.32 19.92 -17.34
CA LEU A 118 12.36 20.26 -16.36
C LEU A 118 13.53 20.93 -17.05
N ASN A 119 14.13 21.92 -16.39
CA ASN A 119 15.34 22.56 -16.88
C ASN A 119 16.52 21.58 -16.94
N GLU A 120 16.58 20.67 -15.97
CA GLU A 120 17.59 19.61 -15.89
C GLU A 120 16.90 18.24 -15.76
N PRO A 121 16.57 17.57 -16.86
CA PRO A 121 15.95 16.25 -16.83
C PRO A 121 16.96 15.19 -16.39
N TYR A 122 16.47 14.18 -15.69
CA TYR A 122 17.29 13.06 -15.23
C TYR A 122 17.68 12.12 -16.39
N LYS A 123 18.93 11.67 -16.39
CA LYS A 123 19.41 10.66 -17.34
C LYS A 123 18.91 9.25 -16.94
N TYR A 124 18.93 8.95 -15.66
CA TYR A 124 18.51 7.67 -15.10
C TYR A 124 17.46 7.89 -14.02
N VAL A 125 16.44 7.03 -13.99
CA VAL A 125 15.40 6.98 -12.96
C VAL A 125 15.35 5.57 -12.40
N ILE A 126 15.62 5.42 -11.11
CA ILE A 126 15.57 4.13 -10.40
C ILE A 126 14.37 4.19 -9.45
N ILE A 127 13.50 3.18 -9.54
CA ILE A 127 12.28 3.09 -8.74
C ILE A 127 12.30 1.77 -8.00
N ASP A 128 12.27 1.83 -6.69
CA ASP A 128 11.98 0.69 -5.82
C ASP A 128 10.49 0.63 -5.49
N GLU A 129 10.00 -0.54 -5.04
CA GLU A 129 8.59 -0.80 -4.70
C GLU A 129 7.63 -0.41 -5.85
N SER A 130 8.03 -0.63 -7.09
CA SER A 130 7.30 -0.19 -8.27
C SER A 130 5.89 -0.78 -8.40
N GLN A 131 5.57 -1.88 -7.68
CA GLN A 131 4.24 -2.46 -7.63
C GLN A 131 3.18 -1.56 -6.95
N ASP A 132 3.60 -0.56 -6.17
CA ASP A 132 2.69 0.38 -5.49
C ASP A 132 2.34 1.61 -6.32
N LEU A 133 3.06 1.85 -7.41
CA LEU A 133 2.84 3.00 -8.26
C LEU A 133 1.50 2.94 -8.98
N THR A 134 0.94 4.11 -9.25
CA THR A 134 -0.16 4.30 -10.20
C THR A 134 0.38 4.58 -11.61
N SER A 135 -0.47 4.43 -12.64
CA SER A 135 -0.11 4.73 -14.02
C SER A 135 0.40 6.17 -14.20
N ILE A 136 -0.21 7.12 -13.52
CA ILE A 136 0.21 8.54 -13.56
C ILE A 136 1.61 8.72 -12.96
N GLN A 137 1.92 8.07 -11.83
CA GLN A 137 3.25 8.14 -11.23
C GLN A 137 4.33 7.56 -12.14
N VAL A 138 4.04 6.44 -12.80
CA VAL A 138 4.93 5.87 -13.81
C VAL A 138 5.16 6.84 -14.97
N ARG A 139 4.10 7.50 -15.46
CA ARG A 139 4.21 8.52 -16.53
C ARG A 139 4.98 9.76 -16.08
N ILE A 140 4.85 10.16 -14.81
CA ILE A 140 5.69 11.21 -14.23
C ILE A 140 7.16 10.81 -14.28
N ALA A 141 7.49 9.57 -13.83
CA ALA A 141 8.86 9.06 -13.87
C ALA A 141 9.44 9.07 -15.29
N GLN A 142 8.65 8.68 -16.29
CA GLN A 142 9.06 8.77 -17.70
C GLN A 142 9.26 10.22 -18.15
N ARG A 143 8.41 11.14 -17.70
CA ARG A 143 8.44 12.55 -18.14
C ARG A 143 9.58 13.36 -17.56
N ILE A 144 10.08 13.01 -16.38
CA ILE A 144 11.24 13.66 -15.75
C ILE A 144 12.57 13.21 -16.35
N MET A 145 12.58 12.15 -17.16
CA MET A 145 13.78 11.71 -17.88
C MET A 145 14.10 12.61 -19.06
N LYS A 146 15.36 12.66 -19.42
CA LYS A 146 15.91 13.35 -20.58
C LYS A 146 15.41 12.67 -21.86
N GLY A 147 14.41 13.27 -22.51
CA GLY A 147 13.88 12.87 -23.80
C GLY A 147 13.64 11.36 -23.98
N SER A 148 12.40 10.94 -24.11
CA SER A 148 12.04 9.51 -24.27
C SER A 148 12.64 8.84 -25.54
N GLN A 149 13.36 9.59 -26.36
CA GLN A 149 13.98 9.15 -27.61
C GLN A 149 15.52 9.14 -27.59
N SER A 150 16.15 9.57 -26.49
CA SER A 150 17.61 9.45 -26.43
C SER A 150 17.95 8.02 -26.01
N SER A 151 18.78 7.33 -26.80
CA SER A 151 19.33 6.00 -26.51
C SER A 151 20.13 5.93 -25.17
N ASP A 152 20.28 7.07 -24.51
CA ASP A 152 21.17 7.30 -23.39
C ASP A 152 20.42 7.54 -22.05
N SER A 153 19.09 7.41 -22.02
CA SER A 153 18.27 7.54 -20.81
C SER A 153 17.53 6.24 -20.50
N SER A 154 17.48 5.86 -19.22
CA SER A 154 16.88 4.60 -18.80
C SER A 154 16.09 4.73 -17.50
N ILE A 155 15.01 3.95 -17.43
CA ILE A 155 14.26 3.69 -16.20
C ILE A 155 14.54 2.26 -15.73
N PHE A 156 14.87 2.13 -14.46
CA PHE A 156 15.06 0.83 -13.80
C PHE A 156 14.04 0.71 -12.68
N MET A 157 13.27 -0.36 -12.69
CA MET A 157 12.20 -0.57 -11.71
C MET A 157 12.39 -1.91 -11.01
N VAL A 158 12.29 -1.90 -9.71
CA VAL A 158 12.28 -3.09 -8.85
C VAL A 158 10.95 -3.15 -8.14
N GLY A 159 10.44 -4.36 -7.92
CA GLY A 159 9.18 -4.55 -7.20
C GLY A 159 8.88 -6.02 -6.95
N ASP A 160 8.11 -6.28 -5.91
CA ASP A 160 7.63 -7.61 -5.54
C ASP A 160 6.09 -7.64 -5.60
N TYR A 161 5.57 -8.32 -6.60
CA TYR A 161 4.12 -8.41 -6.82
C TYR A 161 3.40 -9.27 -5.77
N ALA A 162 4.10 -10.17 -5.08
CA ALA A 162 3.56 -10.93 -3.97
C ALA A 162 3.26 -10.03 -2.75
N GLN A 163 3.97 -8.91 -2.62
CA GLN A 163 3.79 -7.91 -1.56
C GLN A 163 2.84 -6.77 -1.94
N THR A 164 2.08 -6.92 -3.02
CA THR A 164 1.12 -5.89 -3.43
C THR A 164 -0.05 -5.81 -2.46
N LEU A 165 -0.04 -4.83 -1.56
CA LEU A 165 -1.15 -4.52 -0.66
C LEU A 165 -2.34 -3.90 -1.41
N TYR A 166 -2.04 -3.16 -2.46
CA TYR A 166 -3.01 -2.45 -3.28
C TYR A 166 -2.99 -2.99 -4.72
N SER A 167 -4.16 -3.25 -5.28
CA SER A 167 -4.21 -3.59 -6.70
C SER A 167 -3.71 -2.44 -7.55
N ARG A 168 -2.83 -2.69 -8.50
CA ARG A 168 -2.18 -1.68 -9.34
C ARG A 168 -3.17 -0.85 -10.16
N GLY A 169 -4.25 -1.45 -10.59
CA GLY A 169 -5.29 -0.78 -11.38
C GLY A 169 -4.92 -0.51 -12.84
N PHE A 170 -3.72 -0.89 -13.31
CA PHE A 170 -3.24 -0.74 -14.68
C PHE A 170 -2.23 -1.82 -15.07
N SER A 171 -1.96 -1.99 -16.36
CA SER A 171 -0.84 -2.79 -16.87
C SER A 171 0.34 -1.87 -17.26
N TRP A 172 1.57 -2.41 -17.26
CA TRP A 172 2.77 -1.66 -17.70
C TRP A 172 2.61 -1.10 -19.11
N LYS A 173 1.98 -1.89 -20.00
CA LYS A 173 1.68 -1.45 -21.38
C LYS A 173 0.78 -0.21 -21.40
N GLN A 174 -0.23 -0.13 -20.51
CA GLN A 174 -1.09 1.05 -20.40
C GLN A 174 -0.35 2.28 -19.89
N ALA A 175 0.65 2.08 -19.02
CA ALA A 175 1.54 3.16 -18.58
C ALA A 175 2.62 3.53 -19.61
N GLY A 176 2.66 2.87 -20.79
CA GLY A 176 3.63 3.15 -21.84
C GLY A 176 4.99 2.47 -21.66
N ILE A 177 5.09 1.47 -20.77
CA ILE A 177 6.34 0.72 -20.54
C ILE A 177 6.27 -0.65 -21.20
N GLN A 178 7.28 -0.94 -22.04
CA GLN A 178 7.47 -2.26 -22.62
C GLN A 178 8.46 -3.06 -21.76
N ILE A 179 7.95 -4.04 -21.02
CA ILE A 179 8.76 -4.93 -20.17
C ILE A 179 9.20 -6.21 -20.91
N ARG A 180 8.59 -6.53 -22.06
CA ARG A 180 8.87 -7.78 -22.78
C ARG A 180 10.34 -7.86 -23.21
N GLY A 181 11.03 -8.90 -22.75
CA GLY A 181 12.47 -9.08 -23.01
C GLY A 181 13.39 -8.19 -22.19
N ARG A 182 12.82 -7.42 -21.22
CA ARG A 182 13.58 -6.48 -20.36
C ARG A 182 13.29 -6.68 -18.89
N SER A 183 12.70 -7.82 -18.50
CA SER A 183 12.40 -8.14 -17.11
C SER A 183 13.26 -9.32 -16.66
N PHE A 184 13.79 -9.22 -15.46
CA PHE A 184 14.55 -10.25 -14.80
C PHE A 184 13.89 -10.55 -13.46
N SER A 185 13.84 -11.83 -13.07
CA SER A 185 13.30 -12.24 -11.79
C SER A 185 14.40 -12.71 -10.87
N LEU A 186 14.49 -12.07 -9.70
CA LEU A 186 15.35 -12.54 -8.61
C LEU A 186 14.58 -13.60 -7.83
N LYS A 187 14.93 -14.88 -8.02
CA LYS A 187 14.18 -16.00 -7.44
C LYS A 187 14.61 -16.37 -6.04
N ARG A 188 15.90 -16.13 -5.69
CA ARG A 188 16.47 -16.61 -4.43
C ARG A 188 16.25 -15.60 -3.31
N ASN A 189 15.58 -16.05 -2.25
CA ASN A 189 15.37 -15.26 -1.04
C ASN A 189 16.58 -15.46 -0.11
N PHE A 190 17.36 -14.40 0.16
CA PHE A 190 18.50 -14.41 1.07
C PHE A 190 18.20 -13.79 2.43
N ARG A 191 17.07 -13.10 2.57
CA ARG A 191 16.68 -12.36 3.78
C ARG A 191 16.19 -13.30 4.87
N ASN A 192 15.19 -14.11 4.55
CA ASN A 192 14.49 -14.97 5.49
C ASN A 192 15.21 -16.31 5.69
N THR A 193 14.97 -16.96 6.82
CA THR A 193 15.27 -18.38 6.99
C THR A 193 14.41 -19.21 6.06
N ARG A 194 14.86 -20.41 5.75
CA ARG A 194 14.13 -21.34 4.88
C ARG A 194 12.70 -21.59 5.38
N GLN A 195 12.56 -21.84 6.69
CA GLN A 195 11.28 -22.16 7.32
C GLN A 195 10.27 -21.00 7.23
N VAL A 196 10.71 -19.76 7.47
CA VAL A 196 9.86 -18.57 7.30
C VAL A 196 9.47 -18.38 5.83
N ALA A 197 10.42 -18.55 4.91
CA ALA A 197 10.16 -18.40 3.48
C ALA A 197 9.21 -19.48 2.93
N GLU A 198 9.35 -20.75 3.36
CA GLU A 198 8.46 -21.85 2.99
C GLU A 198 7.04 -21.61 3.51
N THR A 199 6.89 -21.16 4.77
CA THR A 199 5.57 -20.82 5.33
C THR A 199 4.89 -19.70 4.55
N ALA A 200 5.61 -18.62 4.24
CA ALA A 200 5.09 -17.51 3.43
C ALA A 200 4.70 -17.93 2.01
N ALA A 201 5.52 -18.80 1.38
CA ALA A 201 5.22 -19.34 0.05
C ALA A 201 3.96 -20.23 0.05
N ALA A 202 3.76 -21.03 1.11
CA ALA A 202 2.56 -21.86 1.25
C ALA A 202 1.28 -21.02 1.36
N LEU A 203 1.31 -19.88 2.06
CA LEU A 203 0.18 -18.93 2.11
C LEU A 203 -0.10 -18.34 0.72
N ASN A 204 0.94 -17.94 -0.02
CA ASN A 204 0.80 -17.37 -1.36
C ASN A 204 0.36 -18.41 -2.42
N ALA A 205 0.67 -19.68 -2.23
CA ALA A 205 0.28 -20.76 -3.15
C ALA A 205 -1.25 -20.85 -3.34
N ASN A 206 -2.03 -20.44 -2.36
CA ASN A 206 -3.49 -20.41 -2.42
C ASN A 206 -4.05 -19.11 -3.04
N ASN A 207 -3.21 -18.13 -3.35
CA ASN A 207 -3.64 -16.86 -3.93
C ASN A 207 -3.74 -16.94 -5.45
N GLN A 208 -4.91 -17.30 -5.95
CA GLN A 208 -5.18 -17.43 -7.40
C GLN A 208 -4.89 -16.15 -8.19
N ASN A 209 -5.09 -14.95 -7.58
CA ASN A 209 -4.85 -13.68 -8.26
C ASN A 209 -3.36 -13.44 -8.56
N LEU A 210 -2.45 -13.89 -7.69
CA LEU A 210 -1.01 -13.85 -7.93
C LEU A 210 -0.62 -14.75 -9.11
N LYS A 211 -1.18 -15.96 -9.18
CA LYS A 211 -0.89 -16.89 -10.29
C LYS A 211 -1.39 -16.37 -11.63
N LEU A 212 -2.57 -15.73 -11.64
CA LEU A 212 -3.17 -15.18 -12.88
C LEU A 212 -2.47 -13.89 -13.35
N SER A 213 -1.70 -13.21 -12.51
CA SER A 213 -0.96 -11.99 -12.91
C SER A 213 0.16 -12.27 -13.92
N GLY A 214 0.67 -13.51 -13.96
CA GLY A 214 1.84 -13.88 -14.75
C GLY A 214 3.15 -13.25 -14.27
N GLU A 215 3.11 -12.53 -13.16
CA GLU A 215 4.24 -11.80 -12.56
C GLU A 215 4.74 -12.50 -11.28
N PHE A 216 4.03 -13.53 -10.83
CA PHE A 216 4.45 -14.34 -9.69
C PHE A 216 5.60 -15.27 -10.06
N VAL A 217 6.62 -15.27 -9.22
CA VAL A 217 7.79 -16.12 -9.36
C VAL A 217 7.89 -17.01 -8.13
N ASP A 218 7.93 -18.32 -8.34
CA ASP A 218 8.16 -19.26 -7.24
C ASP A 218 9.53 -19.01 -6.60
N PRO A 219 9.60 -18.72 -5.29
CA PRO A 219 10.87 -18.40 -4.65
C PRO A 219 11.74 -19.65 -4.52
N LEU A 220 13.04 -19.49 -4.76
CA LEU A 220 14.06 -20.46 -4.38
C LEU A 220 14.49 -20.16 -2.94
N PHE A 221 14.46 -21.17 -2.09
CA PHE A 221 14.84 -21.03 -0.69
C PHE A 221 16.36 -21.07 -0.53
N THR A 222 16.85 -20.34 0.47
CA THR A 222 18.25 -20.38 0.85
C THR A 222 18.55 -21.55 1.80
N ASN A 223 19.85 -21.79 2.04
CA ASN A 223 20.28 -22.77 3.04
C ASN A 223 20.28 -22.21 4.48
N ARG A 224 19.89 -20.93 4.66
CA ARG A 224 19.80 -20.31 5.99
C ARG A 224 18.67 -20.97 6.77
N GLN A 225 19.03 -21.72 7.81
CA GLN A 225 18.08 -22.43 8.67
C GLN A 225 17.66 -21.54 9.84
N GLY A 226 16.45 -21.75 10.35
CA GLY A 226 15.90 -21.11 11.54
C GLY A 226 14.74 -21.91 12.11
N PRO A 227 14.11 -21.45 13.18
CA PRO A 227 12.92 -22.08 13.71
C PRO A 227 11.75 -21.97 12.73
N TRP A 228 10.81 -22.91 12.79
CA TRP A 228 9.53 -22.78 12.12
C TRP A 228 8.68 -21.69 12.78
N PRO A 229 7.90 -20.93 12.01
CA PRO A 229 6.88 -20.05 12.58
C PRO A 229 5.93 -20.83 13.47
N ILE A 230 5.59 -20.26 14.61
CA ILE A 230 4.72 -20.87 15.63
C ILE A 230 3.34 -20.23 15.50
N LEU A 231 2.30 -21.04 15.40
CA LEU A 231 0.91 -20.60 15.46
C LEU A 231 0.35 -20.94 16.85
N LEU A 232 -0.06 -19.91 17.60
CA LEU A 232 -0.69 -20.06 18.90
C LEU A 232 -2.20 -19.83 18.77
N ASN A 233 -2.99 -20.75 19.29
CA ASN A 233 -4.43 -20.55 19.45
C ASN A 233 -4.70 -19.99 20.84
N CYS A 234 -5.24 -18.79 20.90
CA CYS A 234 -5.64 -18.11 22.12
C CYS A 234 -7.17 -18.04 22.20
N GLU A 235 -7.72 -18.04 23.41
CA GLU A 235 -9.18 -17.98 23.64
C GLU A 235 -9.76 -16.62 23.28
N ASP A 236 -8.99 -15.57 23.54
CA ASP A 236 -9.36 -14.18 23.32
C ASP A 236 -8.14 -13.28 23.05
N THR A 237 -8.40 -12.02 22.74
CA THR A 237 -7.36 -11.02 22.46
C THR A 237 -6.47 -10.73 23.68
N GLU A 238 -6.97 -10.88 24.89
CA GLU A 238 -6.18 -10.63 26.09
C GLU A 238 -5.16 -11.74 26.32
N SER A 239 -5.56 -12.99 26.19
CA SER A 239 -4.66 -14.15 26.24
C SER A 239 -3.63 -14.12 25.11
N GLU A 240 -4.01 -13.65 23.91
CA GLU A 240 -3.10 -13.44 22.78
C GLU A 240 -2.01 -12.40 23.13
N MET A 241 -2.39 -11.23 23.64
CA MET A 241 -1.45 -10.18 24.06
C MET A 241 -0.54 -10.64 25.22
N LYS A 242 -1.08 -11.42 26.16
CA LYS A 242 -0.33 -11.97 27.28
C LYS A 242 0.74 -12.95 26.78
N ALA A 243 0.36 -13.89 25.90
CA ALA A 243 1.29 -14.87 25.34
C ALA A 243 2.45 -14.20 24.60
N VAL A 244 2.16 -13.14 23.82
CA VAL A 244 3.19 -12.36 23.13
C VAL A 244 4.13 -11.67 24.10
N ALA A 245 3.60 -11.03 25.16
CA ALA A 245 4.43 -10.36 26.16
C ALA A 245 5.35 -11.35 26.89
N GLU A 246 4.85 -12.51 27.27
CA GLU A 246 5.62 -13.59 27.92
C GLU A 246 6.76 -14.07 27.01
N GLN A 247 6.47 -14.35 25.74
CA GLN A 247 7.49 -14.77 24.77
C GLN A 247 8.58 -13.71 24.54
N ILE A 248 8.21 -12.42 24.50
CA ILE A 248 9.18 -11.34 24.38
C ILE A 248 10.10 -11.31 25.63
N LEU A 249 9.53 -11.38 26.82
CA LEU A 249 10.31 -11.37 28.06
C LEU A 249 11.28 -12.55 28.15
N ASP A 250 10.84 -13.74 27.73
CA ASP A 250 11.70 -14.94 27.69
C ASP A 250 12.89 -14.74 26.73
N LEU A 251 12.62 -14.29 25.51
CA LEU A 251 13.67 -14.07 24.49
C LEU A 251 14.65 -12.95 24.85
N VAL A 252 14.18 -11.92 25.58
CA VAL A 252 15.06 -10.85 26.08
C VAL A 252 15.86 -11.32 27.30
N SER A 253 15.26 -12.10 28.21
CA SER A 253 15.95 -12.60 29.41
C SER A 253 17.14 -13.52 29.07
N ASP A 254 17.02 -14.26 27.97
CA ASP A 254 18.08 -15.14 27.45
C ASP A 254 19.21 -14.38 26.74
N ASN A 255 19.16 -13.03 26.67
CA ASN A 255 20.07 -12.16 25.93
C ASN A 255 20.24 -12.52 24.45
N GLN A 256 19.24 -13.16 23.85
CA GLN A 256 19.25 -13.52 22.44
C GLN A 256 18.86 -12.35 21.55
N PHE A 257 17.97 -11.49 22.02
CA PHE A 257 17.43 -10.36 21.27
C PHE A 257 17.30 -9.10 22.14
N ARG A 258 17.35 -7.93 21.50
CA ARG A 258 17.08 -6.62 22.08
C ARG A 258 15.63 -6.24 21.83
N LEU A 259 15.07 -5.28 22.61
CA LEU A 259 13.71 -4.80 22.37
C LEU A 259 13.49 -4.23 20.97
N SER A 260 14.52 -3.63 20.36
CA SER A 260 14.49 -3.11 18.99
C SER A 260 14.37 -4.20 17.91
N ASP A 261 14.67 -5.46 18.26
CA ASP A 261 14.58 -6.59 17.33
C ASP A 261 13.15 -7.10 17.12
N PHE A 262 12.20 -6.63 17.94
CA PHE A 262 10.82 -7.10 17.92
C PHE A 262 9.89 -6.15 17.19
N ALA A 263 9.01 -6.75 16.36
CA ALA A 263 7.82 -6.08 15.86
C ALA A 263 6.55 -6.87 16.19
N ILE A 264 5.51 -6.13 16.57
CA ILE A 264 4.17 -6.67 16.77
C ILE A 264 3.28 -6.07 15.70
N LEU A 265 2.75 -6.92 14.82
CA LEU A 265 1.90 -6.54 13.71
C LEU A 265 0.45 -6.90 13.98
N SER A 266 -0.48 -6.02 13.64
CA SER A 266 -1.90 -6.29 13.72
C SER A 266 -2.67 -5.76 12.51
N PRO A 267 -3.88 -6.27 12.21
CA PRO A 267 -4.67 -5.79 11.08
C PRO A 267 -5.24 -4.38 11.30
N THR A 268 -5.39 -3.93 12.55
CA THR A 268 -6.08 -2.67 12.87
C THR A 268 -5.30 -1.78 13.83
N VAL A 269 -5.49 -0.46 13.71
CA VAL A 269 -4.91 0.52 14.64
C VAL A 269 -5.45 0.34 16.07
N GLN A 270 -6.72 -0.06 16.21
CA GLN A 270 -7.33 -0.31 17.52
C GLN A 270 -6.59 -1.42 18.27
N LEU A 271 -6.26 -2.52 17.59
CA LEU A 271 -5.51 -3.60 18.20
C LEU A 271 -4.06 -3.19 18.50
N CYS A 272 -3.41 -2.40 17.62
CA CYS A 272 -2.10 -1.82 17.93
C CYS A 272 -2.12 -1.01 19.23
N ASN A 273 -3.13 -0.15 19.40
CA ASN A 273 -3.28 0.65 20.63
C ASN A 273 -3.51 -0.23 21.87
N ALA A 274 -4.33 -1.29 21.76
CA ALA A 274 -4.56 -2.22 22.87
C ALA A 274 -3.27 -2.94 23.26
N VAL A 275 -2.51 -3.42 22.30
CA VAL A 275 -1.20 -4.05 22.51
C VAL A 275 -0.22 -3.08 23.20
N LYS A 276 -0.12 -1.85 22.67
CA LYS A 276 0.76 -0.82 23.26
C LYS A 276 0.40 -0.55 24.74
N ASN A 277 -0.90 -0.34 25.03
CA ASN A 277 -1.37 -0.14 26.40
C ASN A 277 -1.05 -1.32 27.31
N ARG A 278 -1.15 -2.56 26.80
CA ARG A 278 -0.80 -3.75 27.57
C ARG A 278 0.69 -3.82 27.90
N LEU A 279 1.54 -3.52 26.92
CA LEU A 279 3.00 -3.46 27.13
C LEU A 279 3.39 -2.38 28.13
N ASP A 280 2.73 -1.20 28.08
CA ASP A 280 2.95 -0.11 29.04
C ASP A 280 2.59 -0.53 30.49
N GLN A 281 1.47 -1.23 30.66
CA GLN A 281 1.08 -1.78 31.97
C GLN A 281 2.14 -2.75 32.52
N LEU A 282 2.78 -3.51 31.65
CA LEU A 282 3.87 -4.43 31.97
C LEU A 282 5.23 -3.74 32.05
N LYS A 283 5.30 -2.43 31.84
CA LYS A 283 6.53 -1.62 31.79
C LYS A 283 7.53 -2.10 30.74
N ILE A 284 7.03 -2.63 29.64
CA ILE A 284 7.82 -3.06 28.48
C ILE A 284 7.85 -1.90 27.46
N PRO A 285 9.01 -1.31 27.17
CA PRO A 285 9.12 -0.18 26.23
C PRO A 285 8.63 -0.55 24.83
N ALA A 286 7.64 0.18 24.32
CA ALA A 286 7.08 -0.02 22.99
C ALA A 286 6.65 1.32 22.37
N VAL A 287 6.64 1.41 21.05
CA VAL A 287 6.26 2.62 20.28
C VAL A 287 5.32 2.26 19.14
N LEU A 288 4.30 3.10 18.92
CA LEU A 288 3.40 2.99 17.76
C LEU A 288 4.02 3.68 16.55
N LYS A 289 3.72 3.16 15.34
CA LYS A 289 4.21 3.75 14.08
C LYS A 289 3.78 5.21 13.89
N ASP A 290 2.60 5.58 14.37
CA ASP A 290 2.03 6.92 14.18
C ASP A 290 2.42 7.90 15.30
N ASP A 291 3.24 7.48 16.27
CA ASP A 291 3.79 8.37 17.30
C ASP A 291 4.86 9.28 16.69
N ASP A 292 4.86 10.55 17.10
CA ASP A 292 5.85 11.55 16.66
C ASP A 292 7.29 11.14 17.01
N GLN A 293 7.47 10.28 17.99
CA GLN A 293 8.75 9.76 18.47
C GLN A 293 9.15 8.42 17.83
N PHE A 294 8.45 7.97 16.80
CA PHE A 294 8.79 6.70 16.16
C PHE A 294 10.18 6.76 15.52
N ASP A 295 11.12 6.08 16.14
CA ASP A 295 12.44 5.78 15.58
C ASP A 295 12.63 4.25 15.51
N ILE A 296 12.94 3.74 14.33
CA ILE A 296 13.17 2.30 14.14
C ILE A 296 14.41 1.80 14.87
N LEU A 297 15.37 2.68 15.13
CA LEU A 297 16.63 2.36 15.81
C LEU A 297 16.54 2.45 17.33
N GLU A 298 15.50 3.05 17.87
CA GLU A 298 15.30 3.15 19.31
C GLU A 298 15.09 1.77 19.93
N GLU A 299 15.61 1.55 21.14
CA GLU A 299 15.52 0.27 21.86
C GLU A 299 14.11 0.06 22.48
N THR A 300 13.12 -0.01 21.61
CA THR A 300 11.71 -0.22 21.94
C THR A 300 11.09 -1.23 20.98
N ILE A 301 10.08 -1.95 21.41
CA ILE A 301 9.27 -2.81 20.55
C ILE A 301 8.47 -1.96 19.58
N LYS A 302 8.46 -2.33 18.31
CA LYS A 302 7.69 -1.61 17.27
C LYS A 302 6.30 -2.24 17.11
N VAL A 303 5.27 -1.46 17.42
CA VAL A 303 3.87 -1.88 17.25
C VAL A 303 3.28 -1.20 16.01
N LEU A 304 2.90 -2.01 15.02
CA LEU A 304 2.55 -1.53 13.68
C LEU A 304 1.30 -2.24 13.14
N THR A 305 0.60 -1.58 12.25
CA THR A 305 -0.34 -2.32 11.39
C THR A 305 0.43 -3.10 10.32
N ILE A 306 -0.15 -4.22 9.84
CA ILE A 306 0.42 -4.99 8.71
C ILE A 306 0.73 -4.08 7.52
N HIS A 307 -0.13 -3.08 7.26
CA HIS A 307 0.07 -2.11 6.18
C HIS A 307 1.27 -1.17 6.42
N SER A 308 1.43 -0.68 7.65
CA SER A 308 2.50 0.26 7.99
C SER A 308 3.86 -0.41 8.19
N ALA A 309 3.88 -1.73 8.33
CA ALA A 309 5.11 -2.54 8.43
C ALA A 309 5.78 -2.77 7.07
N LYS A 310 5.10 -2.44 5.95
CA LYS A 310 5.66 -2.66 4.62
C LYS A 310 7.00 -1.95 4.45
N GLY A 311 8.00 -2.69 3.93
CA GLY A 311 9.36 -2.20 3.72
C GLY A 311 10.24 -2.20 4.98
N LEU A 312 9.69 -2.58 6.15
CA LEU A 312 10.47 -2.74 7.38
C LEU A 312 10.87 -4.21 7.59
N GLU A 313 11.95 -4.41 8.34
CA GLU A 313 12.52 -5.72 8.63
C GLU A 313 12.83 -5.84 10.12
N PHE A 314 12.45 -6.96 10.72
CA PHE A 314 12.70 -7.24 12.12
C PHE A 314 13.16 -8.68 12.31
N PRO A 315 14.13 -8.94 13.20
CA PRO A 315 14.58 -10.29 13.53
C PRO A 315 13.45 -11.19 14.08
N VAL A 316 12.54 -10.64 14.88
CA VAL A 316 11.41 -11.37 15.47
C VAL A 316 10.11 -10.60 15.22
N VAL A 317 9.12 -11.30 14.65
CA VAL A 317 7.82 -10.70 14.32
C VAL A 317 6.69 -11.51 14.94
N PHE A 318 5.82 -10.84 15.68
CA PHE A 318 4.54 -11.37 16.16
C PHE A 318 3.42 -10.81 15.30
N ILE A 319 2.48 -11.64 14.90
CA ILE A 319 1.29 -11.24 14.14
C ILE A 319 0.06 -11.59 14.95
N LEU A 320 -0.67 -10.57 15.41
CA LEU A 320 -1.86 -10.69 16.23
C LEU A 320 -3.13 -10.47 15.43
N GLY A 321 -4.24 -10.99 15.95
CA GLY A 321 -5.57 -10.76 15.36
C GLY A 321 -5.80 -11.57 14.09
N LEU A 322 -5.18 -12.74 13.94
CA LEU A 322 -5.46 -13.70 12.89
C LEU A 322 -6.72 -14.48 13.27
N HIS A 323 -7.89 -14.01 12.83
CA HIS A 323 -9.17 -14.68 13.04
C HIS A 323 -9.62 -15.40 11.78
N ASN A 324 -10.36 -16.48 11.98
CA ASN A 324 -11.18 -17.06 10.91
C ASN A 324 -12.27 -16.03 10.57
N GLY A 325 -12.16 -15.39 9.40
CA GLY A 325 -13.12 -14.39 8.91
C GLY A 325 -14.46 -14.96 8.52
#